data_3c3f82375e312dcd1ae22e30d11e50bc
#
_entry.id   3c3f82375e312dcd1ae22e30d11e50bc
#
_cell.length_a   1.000
_cell.length_b   1.000
_cell.length_c   1.000
_cell.angle_alpha   90.00
_cell.angle_beta   90.00
_cell.angle_gamma   90.00
#
_symmetry.space_group_name_H-M   'P 1'
#
loop_
_entity.id
_entity.type
_entity.pdbx_description
1 polymer ?
#
loop_
_entity_poly.entity_id
_entity_poly.type
_entity_poly.pdbx_seq_one_letter_code
_entity_poly.pdbx_strand_id
1 'polypeptide(L)'
;PERSGMDYNDEYAVKGQIEFLKNEVLKYKDHPALLVWGIGNEVDLKYGNFKVWETIEILAKFIKEVDPNHPTMTVIAGVDPSKVFHIKKYCPSVDILGINVYGSIENAGTNLRKFNWDKPYIVSEWGVNGPFEARKTSWKAKIEPPNGLKADQRQRRYKDLIEKDKELCLGSYCFLWGQKQESTATWHGMFLSNGNPTE
;
A
#
# COMPACT_ATOMS: atom_id res chain seq x y z
N PRO A 1 8.36 -2.84 9.43
CA PRO A 1 8.46 -4.25 9.03
C PRO A 1 8.77 -4.39 7.56
N GLU A 2 9.71 -5.26 7.25
CA GLU A 2 10.21 -5.41 5.89
C GLU A 2 9.59 -6.63 5.21
N ARG A 3 9.21 -6.46 3.94
CA ARG A 3 8.60 -7.49 3.09
C ARG A 3 9.58 -8.61 2.69
N SER A 4 10.88 -8.39 2.79
CA SER A 4 11.93 -9.16 2.14
C SER A 4 12.41 -10.41 2.87
N GLY A 5 11.65 -10.94 3.81
CA GLY A 5 11.95 -12.26 4.36
C GLY A 5 12.45 -12.29 5.79
N MET A 6 12.16 -11.27 6.58
CA MET A 6 12.41 -11.31 8.01
C MET A 6 11.55 -12.40 8.68
N ASP A 7 12.16 -13.24 9.49
CA ASP A 7 11.43 -14.19 10.34
C ASP A 7 10.94 -13.49 11.60
N TYR A 8 9.65 -13.25 11.69
CA TYR A 8 9.02 -12.64 12.87
C TYR A 8 8.95 -13.57 14.09
N ASN A 9 9.44 -14.81 13.99
CA ASN A 9 9.67 -15.68 15.14
C ASN A 9 11.07 -15.49 15.77
N ASP A 10 11.99 -14.86 15.04
CA ASP A 10 13.28 -14.46 15.57
C ASP A 10 13.13 -13.17 16.40
N GLU A 11 12.95 -13.33 17.70
CA GLU A 11 12.74 -12.22 18.63
C GLU A 11 13.95 -11.26 18.68
N TYR A 12 15.15 -11.73 18.46
CA TYR A 12 16.33 -10.88 18.43
C TYR A 12 16.34 -9.98 17.19
N ALA A 13 16.08 -10.55 16.02
CA ALA A 13 15.97 -9.79 14.77
C ALA A 13 14.82 -8.78 14.82
N VAL A 14 13.65 -9.19 15.34
CA VAL A 14 12.49 -8.29 15.53
C VAL A 14 12.83 -7.14 16.47
N LYS A 15 13.47 -7.40 17.59
CA LYS A 15 13.90 -6.35 18.53
C LYS A 15 14.86 -5.37 17.88
N GLY A 16 15.87 -5.86 17.17
CA GLY A 16 16.81 -5.01 16.43
C GLY A 16 16.12 -4.12 15.39
N GLN A 17 15.16 -4.66 14.65
CA GLN A 17 14.37 -3.89 13.69
C GLN A 17 13.52 -2.81 14.37
N ILE A 18 12.85 -3.15 15.48
CA ILE A 18 12.04 -2.19 16.24
C ILE A 18 12.90 -1.03 16.73
N GLU A 19 14.06 -1.31 17.32
CA GLU A 19 14.96 -0.26 17.82
C GLU A 19 15.49 0.63 16.68
N PHE A 20 15.87 0.02 15.56
CA PHE A 20 16.26 0.79 14.37
C PHE A 20 15.14 1.74 13.93
N LEU A 21 13.91 1.24 13.78
CA LEU A 21 12.76 2.04 13.33
C LEU A 21 12.36 3.12 14.34
N LYS A 22 12.47 2.85 15.64
CA LYS A 22 12.26 3.87 16.68
C LYS A 22 13.25 5.02 16.55
N ASN A 23 14.50 4.72 16.27
CA ASN A 23 15.53 5.75 16.07
C ASN A 23 15.24 6.60 14.84
N GLU A 24 14.76 5.98 13.73
CA GLU A 24 14.34 6.73 12.54
C GLU A 24 13.14 7.64 12.83
N VAL A 25 12.16 7.16 13.62
CA VAL A 25 11.02 7.99 14.03
C VAL A 25 11.50 9.21 14.85
N LEU A 26 12.32 9.00 15.86
CA LEU A 26 12.85 10.10 16.69
C LEU A 26 13.66 11.12 15.86
N LYS A 27 14.35 10.67 14.83
CA LYS A 27 15.14 11.53 13.94
C LYS A 27 14.27 12.43 13.06
N TYR A 28 13.12 11.92 12.58
CA TYR A 28 12.33 12.61 11.56
C TYR A 28 10.98 13.16 12.04
N LYS A 29 10.55 12.89 13.28
CA LYS A 29 9.22 13.29 13.79
C LYS A 29 8.91 14.78 13.70
N ASP A 30 9.92 15.63 13.76
CA ASP A 30 9.76 17.08 13.69
C ASP A 30 10.04 17.64 12.27
N HIS A 31 10.17 16.77 11.25
CA HIS A 31 10.47 17.23 9.89
C HIS A 31 9.23 17.83 9.23
N PRO A 32 9.30 19.07 8.68
CA PRO A 32 8.14 19.80 8.17
C PRO A 32 7.47 19.17 6.94
N ALA A 33 8.13 18.24 6.26
CA ALA A 33 7.55 17.50 5.13
C ALA A 33 6.95 16.15 5.55
N LEU A 34 6.97 15.79 6.84
CA LEU A 34 6.33 14.58 7.31
C LEU A 34 4.82 14.73 7.25
N LEU A 35 4.14 13.79 6.61
CA LEU A 35 2.69 13.74 6.48
C LEU A 35 2.09 12.57 7.28
N VAL A 36 2.68 11.40 7.15
CA VAL A 36 2.18 10.15 7.71
C VAL A 36 3.32 9.16 7.90
N TRP A 37 3.26 8.36 8.96
CA TRP A 37 4.20 7.27 9.20
C TRP A 37 3.71 5.98 8.56
N GLY A 38 4.35 5.56 7.45
CA GLY A 38 4.07 4.28 6.81
C GLY A 38 4.82 3.13 7.48
N ILE A 39 4.12 2.27 8.21
CA ILE A 39 4.68 1.13 8.95
C ILE A 39 4.52 -0.14 8.12
N GLY A 40 5.49 -0.44 7.28
CA GLY A 40 5.48 -1.61 6.41
C GLY A 40 4.65 -1.44 5.12
N ASN A 41 5.02 -2.21 4.10
CA ASN A 41 4.32 -2.26 2.82
C ASN A 41 4.07 -3.71 2.42
N GLU A 42 2.80 -4.07 2.19
CA GLU A 42 2.38 -5.41 1.76
C GLU A 42 2.95 -6.55 2.63
N VAL A 43 3.06 -6.32 3.91
CA VAL A 43 3.63 -7.30 4.86
C VAL A 43 2.80 -8.58 4.95
N ASP A 44 1.58 -8.55 4.46
CA ASP A 44 0.63 -9.65 4.39
C ASP A 44 0.89 -10.64 3.25
N LEU A 45 1.71 -10.30 2.26
CA LEU A 45 1.91 -11.15 1.07
C LEU A 45 2.66 -12.46 1.34
N LYS A 46 3.52 -12.50 2.34
CA LYS A 46 4.40 -13.65 2.61
C LYS A 46 4.28 -14.21 4.02
N TYR A 47 3.51 -13.58 4.87
CA TYR A 47 3.45 -13.93 6.28
C TYR A 47 2.09 -14.47 6.68
N GLY A 48 1.99 -15.78 6.92
CA GLY A 48 0.90 -16.39 7.66
C GLY A 48 1.01 -16.20 9.17
N ASN A 49 1.99 -15.43 9.64
CA ASN A 49 2.34 -15.26 11.04
C ASN A 49 1.81 -13.92 11.57
N PHE A 50 0.98 -13.96 12.60
CA PHE A 50 0.39 -12.77 13.22
C PHE A 50 1.39 -11.86 13.92
N LYS A 51 2.60 -12.33 14.24
CA LYS A 51 3.64 -11.53 14.91
C LYS A 51 4.06 -10.28 14.10
N VAL A 52 3.88 -10.30 12.78
CA VAL A 52 4.11 -9.09 11.97
C VAL A 52 3.16 -7.96 12.37
N TRP A 53 1.89 -8.28 12.62
CA TRP A 53 0.89 -7.31 13.04
C TRP A 53 1.15 -6.78 14.45
N GLU A 54 1.60 -7.64 15.36
CA GLU A 54 2.02 -7.25 16.71
C GLU A 54 3.22 -6.27 16.65
N THR A 55 4.16 -6.51 15.74
CA THR A 55 5.30 -5.61 15.53
C THR A 55 4.86 -4.24 15.00
N ILE A 56 3.90 -4.21 14.08
CA ILE A 56 3.30 -2.97 13.57
C ILE A 56 2.61 -2.21 14.70
N GLU A 57 1.86 -2.91 15.55
CA GLU A 57 1.18 -2.29 16.70
C GLU A 57 2.18 -1.68 17.71
N ILE A 58 3.27 -2.37 18.01
CA ILE A 58 4.34 -1.84 18.88
C ILE A 58 4.88 -0.53 18.33
N LEU A 59 5.15 -0.46 17.03
CA LEU A 59 5.66 0.73 16.38
C LEU A 59 4.60 1.85 16.31
N ALA A 60 3.36 1.51 16.00
CA ALA A 60 2.26 2.49 15.97
C ALA A 60 2.05 3.14 17.34
N LYS A 61 2.07 2.36 18.42
CA LYS A 61 1.99 2.88 19.80
C LYS A 61 3.15 3.80 20.13
N PHE A 62 4.37 3.37 19.81
CA PHE A 62 5.56 4.18 20.05
C PHE A 62 5.49 5.52 19.29
N ILE A 63 5.07 5.49 18.03
CA ILE A 63 4.92 6.71 17.24
C ILE A 63 3.92 7.65 17.91
N LYS A 64 2.76 7.16 18.31
CA LYS A 64 1.75 7.97 18.98
C LYS A 64 2.22 8.59 20.30
N GLU A 65 3.13 7.92 21.01
CA GLU A 65 3.73 8.42 22.24
C GLU A 65 4.70 9.58 21.98
N VAL A 66 5.54 9.47 20.92
CA VAL A 66 6.62 10.45 20.68
C VAL A 66 6.28 11.47 19.61
N ASP A 67 5.28 11.21 18.79
CA ASP A 67 4.79 12.06 17.70
C ASP A 67 3.25 11.97 17.59
N PRO A 68 2.50 12.59 18.47
CA PRO A 68 1.04 12.55 18.45
C PRO A 68 0.42 13.35 17.30
N ASN A 69 1.20 14.13 16.56
CA ASN A 69 0.71 15.02 15.52
C ASN A 69 0.59 14.36 14.15
N HIS A 70 1.35 13.29 13.89
CA HIS A 70 1.33 12.60 12.61
C HIS A 70 0.66 11.22 12.73
N PRO A 71 -0.29 10.90 11.81
CA PRO A 71 -0.96 9.61 11.84
C PRO A 71 -0.05 8.47 11.40
N THR A 72 -0.42 7.27 11.83
CA THR A 72 0.23 6.02 11.43
C THR A 72 -0.57 5.30 10.36
N MET A 73 0.11 4.67 9.41
CA MET A 73 -0.46 3.88 8.33
C MET A 73 0.27 2.55 8.19
N THR A 74 -0.44 1.48 7.89
CA THR A 74 0.15 0.24 7.37
C THR A 74 -0.50 -0.15 6.05
N VAL A 75 0.21 -0.84 5.17
CA VAL A 75 -0.23 -1.12 3.81
C VAL A 75 -0.43 -2.60 3.58
N ILE A 76 -1.58 -2.96 3.00
CA ILE A 76 -1.91 -4.33 2.59
C ILE A 76 -2.00 -4.48 1.07
N ALA A 77 -1.69 -5.69 0.57
CA ALA A 77 -1.85 -6.06 -0.82
C ALA A 77 -3.28 -6.54 -1.11
N GLY A 78 -4.07 -5.70 -1.73
CA GLY A 78 -5.50 -5.98 -1.97
C GLY A 78 -6.34 -5.92 -0.69
N VAL A 79 -7.65 -6.00 -0.85
CA VAL A 79 -8.63 -5.91 0.24
C VAL A 79 -9.39 -7.23 0.34
N ASP A 80 -9.24 -7.92 1.47
CA ASP A 80 -10.05 -9.09 1.81
C ASP A 80 -10.45 -9.09 3.29
N PRO A 81 -11.51 -9.87 3.67
CA PRO A 81 -12.06 -9.83 5.03
C PRO A 81 -11.05 -10.26 6.11
N SER A 82 -10.17 -11.22 5.80
CA SER A 82 -9.19 -11.72 6.76
C SER A 82 -8.16 -10.66 7.12
N LYS A 83 -7.64 -9.94 6.13
CA LYS A 83 -6.67 -8.87 6.32
C LYS A 83 -7.25 -7.72 7.15
N VAL A 84 -8.45 -7.25 6.79
CA VAL A 84 -9.15 -6.20 7.53
C VAL A 84 -9.41 -6.63 8.98
N PHE A 85 -9.86 -7.87 9.18
CA PHE A 85 -10.04 -8.43 10.53
C PHE A 85 -8.73 -8.43 11.33
N HIS A 86 -7.63 -8.87 10.73
CA HIS A 86 -6.35 -8.95 11.43
C HIS A 86 -5.82 -7.57 11.83
N ILE A 87 -5.92 -6.57 10.95
CA ILE A 87 -5.49 -5.20 11.28
C ILE A 87 -6.36 -4.62 12.39
N LYS A 88 -7.68 -4.75 12.31
CA LYS A 88 -8.57 -4.27 13.38
C LYS A 88 -8.26 -4.93 14.72
N LYS A 89 -7.93 -6.21 14.71
CA LYS A 89 -7.67 -6.99 15.94
C LYS A 89 -6.28 -6.76 16.51
N TYR A 90 -5.26 -6.74 15.67
CA TYR A 90 -3.86 -6.77 16.11
C TYR A 90 -3.15 -5.42 15.98
N CYS A 91 -3.69 -4.49 15.19
CA CYS A 91 -3.11 -3.16 14.97
C CYS A 91 -4.12 -2.03 15.26
N PRO A 92 -4.82 -2.03 16.42
CA PRO A 92 -5.85 -1.03 16.72
C PRO A 92 -5.30 0.39 16.78
N SER A 93 -4.01 0.57 17.04
CA SER A 93 -3.35 1.88 17.08
C SER A 93 -3.03 2.47 15.71
N VAL A 94 -3.13 1.70 14.62
CA VAL A 94 -2.98 2.21 13.26
C VAL A 94 -4.19 3.09 12.92
N ASP A 95 -3.91 4.30 12.41
CA ASP A 95 -4.94 5.30 12.12
C ASP A 95 -5.50 5.16 10.71
N ILE A 96 -4.66 4.87 9.73
CA ILE A 96 -4.98 4.85 8.31
C ILE A 96 -4.62 3.48 7.73
N LEU A 97 -5.49 2.92 6.91
CA LEU A 97 -5.18 1.73 6.12
C LEU A 97 -4.69 2.14 4.73
N GLY A 98 -3.46 1.78 4.40
CA GLY A 98 -2.97 1.81 3.03
C GLY A 98 -3.41 0.56 2.28
N ILE A 99 -3.88 0.71 1.06
CA ILE A 99 -4.25 -0.42 0.20
C ILE A 99 -3.56 -0.33 -1.15
N ASN A 100 -2.87 -1.41 -1.55
CA ASN A 100 -2.30 -1.55 -2.88
C ASN A 100 -3.27 -2.37 -3.73
N VAL A 101 -3.92 -1.72 -4.70
CA VAL A 101 -4.99 -2.32 -5.49
C VAL A 101 -4.89 -1.91 -6.95
N TYR A 102 -4.98 -2.87 -7.85
CA TYR A 102 -4.92 -2.65 -9.30
C TYR A 102 -6.29 -2.94 -9.94
N GLY A 103 -6.50 -4.10 -10.55
CA GLY A 103 -7.81 -4.47 -11.09
C GLY A 103 -8.91 -4.54 -10.03
N SER A 104 -8.56 -4.99 -8.83
CA SER A 104 -9.48 -5.08 -7.69
C SER A 104 -9.93 -3.74 -7.09
N ILE A 105 -9.37 -2.61 -7.53
CA ILE A 105 -9.78 -1.27 -7.08
C ILE A 105 -11.27 -1.00 -7.32
N GLU A 106 -11.85 -1.64 -8.32
CA GLU A 106 -13.28 -1.50 -8.69
C GLU A 106 -14.22 -1.71 -7.49
N ASN A 107 -13.82 -2.51 -6.51
CA ASN A 107 -14.63 -2.85 -5.35
C ASN A 107 -13.97 -2.50 -4.00
N ALA A 108 -12.81 -1.83 -4.01
CA ALA A 108 -12.00 -1.66 -2.80
C ALA A 108 -12.76 -0.92 -1.68
N GLY A 109 -13.30 0.26 -1.96
CA GLY A 109 -14.05 1.05 -0.96
C GLY A 109 -15.32 0.34 -0.47
N THR A 110 -16.05 -0.32 -1.37
CA THR A 110 -17.24 -1.11 -1.01
C THR A 110 -16.88 -2.31 -0.13
N ASN A 111 -15.79 -3.00 -0.45
CA ASN A 111 -15.30 -4.14 0.33
C ASN A 111 -14.81 -3.70 1.71
N LEU A 112 -14.11 -2.59 1.83
CA LEU A 112 -13.70 -2.06 3.13
C LEU A 112 -14.89 -1.85 4.05
N ARG A 113 -15.97 -1.19 3.56
CA ARG A 113 -17.21 -1.00 4.33
C ARG A 113 -17.88 -2.33 4.68
N LYS A 114 -17.97 -3.23 3.72
CA LYS A 114 -18.54 -4.58 3.93
C LYS A 114 -17.80 -5.38 5.01
N PHE A 115 -16.48 -5.18 5.13
CA PHE A 115 -15.64 -5.81 6.13
C PHE A 115 -15.54 -5.00 7.42
N ASN A 116 -16.41 -3.98 7.57
CA ASN A 116 -16.50 -3.11 8.75
C ASN A 116 -15.22 -2.31 9.03
N TRP A 117 -14.49 -1.89 7.99
CA TRP A 117 -13.45 -0.90 8.15
C TRP A 117 -14.10 0.48 8.30
N ASP A 118 -13.86 1.12 9.43
CA ASP A 118 -14.50 2.35 9.88
C ASP A 118 -13.53 3.53 10.08
N LYS A 119 -12.26 3.33 9.75
CA LYS A 119 -11.22 4.36 9.79
C LYS A 119 -10.89 4.84 8.37
N PRO A 120 -10.17 5.98 8.23
CA PRO A 120 -9.67 6.43 6.94
C PRO A 120 -8.81 5.39 6.22
N TYR A 121 -8.77 5.48 4.89
CA TYR A 121 -7.83 4.73 4.08
C TYR A 121 -7.20 5.60 2.98
N ILE A 122 -6.03 5.17 2.51
CA ILE A 122 -5.35 5.73 1.34
C ILE A 122 -5.15 4.61 0.32
N VAL A 123 -5.42 4.88 -0.95
CA VAL A 123 -5.04 3.97 -2.03
C VAL A 123 -3.55 4.18 -2.32
N SER A 124 -2.69 3.43 -1.62
CA SER A 124 -1.25 3.64 -1.57
C SER A 124 -0.50 3.18 -2.83
N GLU A 125 -1.06 2.22 -3.56
CA GLU A 125 -0.64 1.88 -4.90
C GLU A 125 -1.86 1.55 -5.76
N TRP A 126 -1.97 2.19 -6.92
CA TRP A 126 -2.98 1.90 -7.91
C TRP A 126 -2.51 2.32 -9.31
N GLY A 127 -3.15 1.82 -10.33
CA GLY A 127 -2.81 2.16 -11.71
C GLY A 127 -3.63 1.34 -12.69
N VAL A 128 -3.00 0.87 -13.75
CA VAL A 128 -3.57 -0.10 -14.69
C VAL A 128 -3.55 -1.51 -14.07
N ASN A 129 -4.25 -2.45 -14.68
CA ASN A 129 -4.15 -3.85 -14.26
C ASN A 129 -2.71 -4.33 -14.27
N GLY A 130 -2.32 -5.01 -13.20
CA GLY A 130 -0.97 -5.53 -13.06
C GLY A 130 -0.65 -6.65 -14.05
N PRO A 131 0.63 -6.93 -14.30
CA PRO A 131 1.03 -8.04 -15.16
C PRO A 131 0.53 -9.42 -14.68
N PHE A 132 0.20 -9.54 -13.40
CA PHE A 132 -0.39 -10.75 -12.80
C PHE A 132 -1.88 -10.92 -13.14
N GLU A 133 -2.57 -9.84 -13.50
CA GLU A 133 -3.98 -9.81 -13.93
C GLU A 133 -4.14 -9.82 -15.46
N ALA A 134 -3.02 -9.73 -16.20
CA ALA A 134 -3.04 -9.55 -17.64
C ALA A 134 -3.48 -10.81 -18.39
N ARG A 135 -4.15 -10.59 -19.52
CA ARG A 135 -4.37 -11.62 -20.53
C ARG A 135 -3.03 -12.16 -21.03
N LYS A 136 -3.01 -13.41 -21.44
CA LYS A 136 -1.81 -14.07 -21.97
C LYS A 136 -2.07 -14.57 -23.39
N THR A 137 -1.01 -14.59 -24.18
CA THR A 137 -0.97 -15.29 -25.46
C THR A 137 -1.05 -16.81 -25.25
N SER A 138 -1.22 -17.57 -26.33
CA SER A 138 -1.19 -19.05 -26.29
C SER A 138 0.14 -19.61 -25.78
N TRP A 139 1.24 -18.87 -25.94
CA TRP A 139 2.57 -19.22 -25.41
C TRP A 139 2.88 -18.56 -24.08
N LYS A 140 1.84 -18.10 -23.33
CA LYS A 140 1.91 -17.58 -21.97
C LYS A 140 2.60 -16.22 -21.79
N ALA A 141 2.95 -15.50 -22.85
CA ALA A 141 3.42 -14.12 -22.74
C ALA A 141 2.28 -13.20 -22.30
N LYS A 142 2.56 -12.29 -21.38
CA LYS A 142 1.58 -11.30 -20.89
C LYS A 142 1.35 -10.24 -21.96
N ILE A 143 0.10 -9.84 -22.15
CA ILE A 143 -0.29 -8.83 -23.13
C ILE A 143 -0.45 -7.50 -22.39
N GLU A 144 0.46 -6.57 -22.65
CA GLU A 144 0.37 -5.22 -22.14
C GLU A 144 -0.74 -4.44 -22.86
N PRO A 145 -1.62 -3.73 -22.12
CA PRO A 145 -2.61 -2.87 -22.75
C PRO A 145 -1.96 -1.70 -23.51
N PRO A 146 -2.55 -1.24 -24.62
CA PRO A 146 -2.12 0.00 -25.28
C PRO A 146 -2.17 1.21 -24.32
N ASN A 147 -1.30 2.20 -24.54
CA ASN A 147 -1.18 3.37 -23.67
C ASN A 147 -2.50 4.14 -23.54
N GLY A 148 -3.22 4.38 -24.62
CA GLY A 148 -4.54 5.04 -24.54
C GLY A 148 -5.54 4.32 -23.63
N LEU A 149 -5.58 2.98 -23.67
CA LEU A 149 -6.40 2.20 -22.73
C LEU A 149 -5.93 2.32 -21.29
N LYS A 150 -4.63 2.42 -21.07
CA LYS A 150 -4.05 2.63 -19.73
C LYS A 150 -4.43 4.01 -19.19
N ALA A 151 -4.37 5.05 -20.01
CA ALA A 151 -4.82 6.40 -19.67
C ALA A 151 -6.29 6.43 -19.26
N ASP A 152 -7.17 5.84 -20.09
CA ASP A 152 -8.60 5.73 -19.80
C ASP A 152 -8.89 4.99 -18.48
N GLN A 153 -8.17 3.90 -18.21
CA GLN A 153 -8.31 3.16 -16.97
C GLN A 153 -7.90 4.02 -15.75
N ARG A 154 -6.79 4.75 -15.83
CA ARG A 154 -6.35 5.64 -14.74
C ARG A 154 -7.36 6.75 -14.51
N GLN A 155 -7.78 7.45 -15.56
CA GLN A 155 -8.75 8.53 -15.44
C GLN A 155 -10.05 8.05 -14.80
N ARG A 156 -10.62 6.94 -15.27
CA ARG A 156 -11.85 6.38 -14.74
C ARG A 156 -11.70 5.96 -13.28
N ARG A 157 -10.64 5.23 -12.95
CA ARG A 157 -10.39 4.77 -11.58
C ARG A 157 -10.23 5.92 -10.61
N TYR A 158 -9.49 6.94 -11.00
CA TYR A 158 -9.36 8.12 -10.15
C TYR A 158 -10.72 8.80 -9.91
N LYS A 159 -11.43 9.16 -10.99
CA LYS A 159 -12.69 9.90 -10.89
C LYS A 159 -13.82 9.11 -10.25
N ASP A 160 -13.97 7.85 -10.62
CA ASP A 160 -15.15 7.08 -10.27
C ASP A 160 -15.01 6.29 -8.97
N LEU A 161 -13.80 6.00 -8.52
CA LEU A 161 -13.55 5.13 -7.38
C LEU A 161 -12.82 5.84 -6.24
N ILE A 162 -11.82 6.68 -6.56
CA ILE A 162 -11.00 7.36 -5.54
C ILE A 162 -11.65 8.69 -5.16
N GLU A 163 -11.85 9.58 -6.12
CA GLU A 163 -12.35 10.93 -5.88
C GLU A 163 -13.79 10.95 -5.33
N LYS A 164 -14.61 9.97 -5.69
CA LYS A 164 -15.99 9.86 -5.20
C LYS A 164 -16.11 9.42 -3.75
N ASP A 165 -15.17 8.67 -3.22
CA ASP A 165 -15.21 8.24 -1.82
C ASP A 165 -14.65 9.31 -0.89
N LYS A 166 -15.45 10.34 -0.63
CA LYS A 166 -15.09 11.46 0.23
C LYS A 166 -15.29 11.18 1.72
N GLU A 167 -15.83 10.04 2.07
CA GLU A 167 -16.12 9.69 3.45
C GLU A 167 -14.91 9.11 4.17
N LEU A 168 -14.24 8.13 3.55
CA LEU A 168 -13.13 7.41 4.17
C LEU A 168 -11.83 7.48 3.36
N CYS A 169 -11.88 7.73 2.05
CA CYS A 169 -10.67 7.81 1.22
C CYS A 169 -10.01 9.18 1.34
N LEU A 170 -8.83 9.23 1.94
CA LEU A 170 -8.05 10.46 2.09
C LEU A 170 -7.31 10.87 0.82
N GLY A 171 -7.14 9.96 -0.13
CA GLY A 171 -6.43 10.20 -1.38
C GLY A 171 -5.68 8.97 -1.89
N SER A 172 -4.75 9.20 -2.82
CA SER A 172 -4.07 8.08 -3.47
C SER A 172 -2.68 8.42 -4.01
N TYR A 173 -1.87 7.38 -4.20
CA TYR A 173 -0.58 7.44 -4.88
C TYR A 173 -0.61 6.52 -6.10
N CYS A 174 -0.57 7.10 -7.30
CA CYS A 174 -0.56 6.33 -8.53
C CYS A 174 0.79 5.63 -8.71
N PHE A 175 0.76 4.34 -8.97
CA PHE A 175 1.94 3.56 -9.31
C PHE A 175 2.03 3.41 -10.84
N LEU A 176 3.03 4.00 -11.54
CA LEU A 176 4.20 4.58 -10.89
C LEU A 176 4.55 5.91 -11.59
N TRP A 177 4.81 6.95 -10.82
CA TRP A 177 5.41 8.18 -11.33
C TRP A 177 6.88 7.94 -11.66
N GLY A 178 7.19 7.79 -12.95
CA GLY A 178 8.52 7.44 -13.44
C GLY A 178 8.50 6.17 -14.26
N GLN A 179 9.63 5.45 -14.26
CA GLN A 179 9.84 4.23 -15.02
C GLN A 179 10.34 3.09 -14.12
N LYS A 180 9.84 1.89 -14.34
CA LYS A 180 10.29 0.67 -13.67
C LYS A 180 10.04 -0.53 -14.57
N GLN A 181 10.98 -1.46 -14.66
CA GLN A 181 10.81 -2.72 -15.37
C GLN A 181 9.94 -3.68 -14.57
N GLU A 182 8.67 -3.83 -14.99
CA GLU A 182 7.73 -4.81 -14.45
C GLU A 182 7.02 -5.55 -15.58
N SER A 183 7.58 -6.62 -16.08
CA SER A 183 7.30 -7.28 -17.35
C SER A 183 7.77 -6.48 -18.55
N THR A 184 7.37 -5.23 -18.68
CA THR A 184 7.90 -4.25 -19.63
C THR A 184 8.26 -2.96 -18.88
N ALA A 185 9.03 -2.08 -19.50
CA ALA A 185 9.38 -0.79 -18.91
C ALA A 185 8.20 0.20 -18.87
N THR A 186 7.18 -0.04 -19.70
CA THR A 186 6.00 0.82 -19.87
C THR A 186 4.75 0.32 -19.16
N TRP A 187 4.81 -0.84 -18.50
CA TRP A 187 3.59 -1.45 -17.92
C TRP A 187 2.89 -0.52 -16.95
N HIS A 188 3.60 -0.06 -15.95
CA HIS A 188 3.10 0.88 -14.94
C HIS A 188 3.68 2.28 -15.07
N GLY A 189 4.82 2.42 -15.76
CA GLY A 189 5.52 3.68 -15.88
C GLY A 189 4.69 4.74 -16.60
N MET A 190 4.58 5.92 -16.00
CA MET A 190 3.92 7.07 -16.62
C MET A 190 4.87 7.87 -17.51
N PHE A 191 6.16 7.59 -17.44
CA PHE A 191 7.20 8.23 -18.25
C PHE A 191 8.16 7.20 -18.83
N LEU A 192 8.71 7.54 -19.99
CA LEU A 192 9.85 6.84 -20.59
C LEU A 192 11.16 7.28 -19.89
N SER A 193 12.24 6.57 -20.15
CA SER A 193 13.56 6.87 -19.58
C SER A 193 14.10 8.27 -19.93
N ASN A 194 13.62 8.85 -21.04
CA ASN A 194 13.93 10.20 -21.47
C ASN A 194 13.01 11.28 -20.88
N GLY A 195 12.08 10.92 -20.00
CA GLY A 195 11.15 11.84 -19.37
C GLY A 195 9.89 12.14 -20.17
N ASN A 196 9.72 11.60 -21.37
CA ASN A 196 8.49 11.76 -22.14
C ASN A 196 7.36 10.95 -21.51
N PRO A 197 6.11 11.45 -21.50
CA PRO A 197 4.97 10.70 -21.00
C PRO A 197 4.71 9.46 -21.88
N THR A 198 4.20 8.40 -21.26
CA THR A 198 3.79 7.16 -21.96
C THR A 198 2.34 7.22 -22.44
N GLU A 199 1.52 8.11 -21.86
CA GLU A 199 0.07 8.21 -22.07
C GLU A 199 -0.37 9.65 -22.28
#